data_1468d590120835963c33fb6f40363e49
#
_entry.id   1468d590120835963c33fb6f40363e49
#
_cell.length_a   1.000
_cell.length_b   1.000
_cell.length_c   1.000
_cell.angle_alpha   90.00
_cell.angle_beta   90.00
_cell.angle_gamma   90.00
#
_symmetry.space_group_name_H-M   'P 1'
#
loop_
_entity.id
_entity.type
_entity.pdbx_description
1 polymer ?
#
loop_
_entity_poly.entity_id
_entity_poly.type
_entity_poly.pdbx_seq_one_letter_code
_entity_poly.pdbx_strand_id
1 'polypeptide(L)'
;MLDDSSLKGLFILTGSNNFLLQETISQSLAGRIAYLYLLPFTLAELPPGKDVDPATRIINGSYPPVYDQRIDPDLWYPNYIRTYVERDVRQLKNISDLNTFDRFIRLCAGRSGQLLNLSSLALDAGVDSKTAGAWISVLENSFLVFRLYPFHRNFNKRIIKMPKLYFYDTGLVCSLLGIKNNSQLNLHPLYGNIFENLIVSEFKKYVLNRSFNEDIFFWRDNVGHEIDIIIDRKDSFIPVEIKSGKTLADEFFKGINYWQKLTGLQSGAVVYGGDENYSYSDGRKVISWRNTDTLFNQ
;
A
#
# COMPACT_ATOMS: atom_id res chain seq x y z
N MET A 1 -8.95 -28.28 26.39
CA MET A 1 -7.66 -27.81 26.94
C MET A 1 -7.46 -26.28 26.90
N LEU A 2 -8.06 -25.55 25.97
CA LEU A 2 -7.97 -24.07 25.94
C LEU A 2 -8.94 -23.37 26.91
N ASP A 3 -9.96 -24.03 27.37
CA ASP A 3 -11.03 -23.44 28.21
C ASP A 3 -10.78 -23.51 29.74
N ASP A 4 -9.77 -24.25 30.18
CA ASP A 4 -9.51 -24.49 31.61
C ASP A 4 -8.44 -23.58 32.25
N SER A 5 -7.75 -22.73 31.47
CA SER A 5 -6.74 -21.85 32.04
C SER A 5 -7.20 -20.40 32.10
N SER A 6 -7.06 -19.78 33.28
CA SER A 6 -7.23 -18.33 33.45
C SER A 6 -6.15 -17.49 32.75
N LEU A 7 -5.14 -18.13 32.16
CA LEU A 7 -4.03 -17.48 31.44
C LEU A 7 -4.40 -17.21 29.98
N LYS A 8 -4.26 -15.95 29.55
CA LYS A 8 -4.45 -15.51 28.16
C LYS A 8 -3.11 -15.49 27.42
N GLY A 9 -3.14 -15.67 26.09
CA GLY A 9 -1.94 -15.54 25.26
C GLY A 9 -0.96 -16.70 25.32
N LEU A 10 -1.42 -17.91 25.70
CA LEU A 10 -0.57 -19.10 25.81
C LEU A 10 -0.14 -19.71 24.48
N PHE A 11 -0.86 -19.39 23.40
CA PHE A 11 -0.63 -20.01 22.10
C PHE A 11 -0.47 -18.95 21.04
N ILE A 12 0.54 -19.14 20.17
CA ILE A 12 0.75 -18.37 18.96
C ILE A 12 0.48 -19.32 17.78
N LEU A 13 -0.53 -18.99 16.97
CA LEU A 13 -0.84 -19.70 15.75
C LEU A 13 -0.25 -18.89 14.58
N THR A 14 0.58 -19.51 13.75
CA THR A 14 1.18 -18.87 12.60
C THR A 14 0.77 -19.58 11.31
N GLY A 15 0.63 -18.84 10.23
CA GLY A 15 0.36 -19.38 8.91
C GLY A 15 0.60 -18.35 7.82
N SER A 16 1.09 -18.81 6.69
CA SER A 16 1.33 -17.98 5.50
C SER A 16 0.06 -17.79 4.66
N ASN A 17 -1.02 -18.52 4.95
CA ASN A 17 -2.27 -18.48 4.22
C ASN A 17 -3.41 -18.03 5.12
N ASN A 18 -3.84 -16.78 4.92
CA ASN A 18 -4.89 -16.16 5.71
C ASN A 18 -6.25 -16.86 5.54
N PHE A 19 -6.54 -17.44 4.37
CA PHE A 19 -7.81 -18.13 4.13
C PHE A 19 -7.98 -19.36 5.01
N LEU A 20 -6.98 -20.25 5.05
CA LEU A 20 -7.06 -21.47 5.84
C LEU A 20 -7.07 -21.18 7.34
N LEU A 21 -6.33 -20.18 7.78
CA LEU A 21 -6.35 -19.73 9.18
C LEU A 21 -7.70 -19.13 9.56
N GLN A 22 -8.26 -18.24 8.75
CA GLN A 22 -9.56 -17.63 9.04
C GLN A 22 -10.70 -18.63 9.04
N GLU A 23 -10.74 -19.56 8.08
CA GLU A 23 -11.78 -20.58 8.00
C GLU A 23 -11.75 -21.53 9.22
N THR A 24 -10.56 -21.91 9.67
CA THR A 24 -10.38 -22.84 10.80
C THR A 24 -10.59 -22.13 12.15
N ILE A 25 -10.19 -20.88 12.26
CA ILE A 25 -10.19 -20.11 13.52
C ILE A 25 -11.55 -19.44 13.79
N SER A 26 -12.22 -18.95 12.74
CA SER A 26 -13.46 -18.15 12.90
C SER A 26 -14.59 -18.93 13.57
N GLN A 27 -14.64 -20.24 13.43
CA GLN A 27 -15.70 -21.08 13.99
C GLN A 27 -15.51 -21.40 15.49
N SER A 28 -14.26 -21.42 16.00
CA SER A 28 -13.98 -21.90 17.37
C SER A 28 -13.36 -20.87 18.31
N LEU A 29 -12.74 -19.81 17.83
CA LEU A 29 -11.96 -18.84 18.61
C LEU A 29 -12.51 -17.40 18.56
N ALA A 30 -13.72 -17.19 18.10
CA ALA A 30 -14.34 -15.86 18.05
C ALA A 30 -14.31 -15.17 19.43
N GLY A 31 -13.75 -13.95 19.48
CA GLY A 31 -13.60 -13.16 20.72
C GLY A 31 -12.46 -13.59 21.64
N ARG A 32 -11.68 -14.63 21.29
CA ARG A 32 -10.58 -15.17 22.10
C ARG A 32 -9.21 -15.11 21.42
N ILE A 33 -9.12 -14.47 20.25
CA ILE A 33 -7.90 -14.34 19.46
C ILE A 33 -7.61 -12.88 19.12
N ALA A 34 -6.32 -12.52 19.11
CA ALA A 34 -5.82 -11.28 18.53
C ALA A 34 -5.05 -11.61 17.23
N TYR A 35 -5.27 -10.82 16.19
CA TYR A 35 -4.57 -10.97 14.92
C TYR A 35 -3.39 -10.02 14.85
N LEU A 36 -2.22 -10.55 14.49
CA LEU A 36 -1.02 -9.79 14.17
C LEU A 36 -0.64 -10.08 12.72
N TYR A 37 -0.40 -9.03 11.95
CA TYR A 37 -0.04 -9.14 10.55
C TYR A 37 1.47 -8.89 10.39
N LEU A 38 2.20 -9.87 9.83
CA LEU A 38 3.61 -9.70 9.47
C LEU A 38 3.67 -9.31 7.99
N LEU A 39 3.76 -8.02 7.75
CA LEU A 39 3.90 -7.44 6.42
C LEU A 39 5.38 -7.34 6.00
N PRO A 40 5.69 -7.05 4.74
CA PRO A 40 7.04 -6.66 4.34
C PRO A 40 7.56 -5.51 5.23
N PHE A 41 8.87 -5.39 5.41
CA PHE A 41 9.49 -4.37 6.25
C PHE A 41 8.97 -2.95 5.96
N THR A 42 8.83 -2.15 6.99
CA THR A 42 8.68 -0.70 6.87
C THR A 42 10.04 -0.07 6.54
N LEU A 43 10.02 1.18 6.07
CA LEU A 43 11.27 1.93 5.82
C LEU A 43 12.13 2.05 7.10
N ALA A 44 11.48 2.14 8.27
CA ALA A 44 12.17 2.24 9.55
C ALA A 44 12.84 0.92 9.99
N GLU A 45 12.35 -0.24 9.53
CA GLU A 45 12.93 -1.56 9.81
C GLU A 45 14.06 -1.93 8.84
N LEU A 46 14.15 -1.23 7.71
CA LEU A 46 15.20 -1.48 6.72
C LEU A 46 16.55 -0.93 7.19
N PRO A 47 17.67 -1.57 6.76
CA PRO A 47 19.00 -1.08 7.11
C PRO A 47 19.15 0.41 6.77
N PRO A 48 19.68 1.21 7.70
CA PRO A 48 19.89 2.63 7.45
C PRO A 48 20.88 2.81 6.31
N GLY A 49 20.50 3.60 5.32
CA GLY A 49 21.33 3.92 4.15
C GLY A 49 21.13 5.36 3.78
N LYS A 50 22.00 6.26 4.28
CA LYS A 50 21.93 7.69 3.94
C LYS A 50 22.07 7.93 2.43
N ASP A 51 22.81 7.06 1.75
CA ASP A 51 23.11 7.17 0.31
C ASP A 51 22.12 6.39 -0.59
N VAL A 52 21.14 5.72 0.01
CA VAL A 52 20.12 4.98 -0.78
C VAL A 52 19.09 5.95 -1.29
N ASP A 53 18.96 6.10 -2.60
CA ASP A 53 17.94 6.93 -3.23
C ASP A 53 16.56 6.22 -3.27
N PRO A 54 15.47 6.96 -3.51
CA PRO A 54 14.14 6.37 -3.59
C PRO A 54 14.02 5.26 -4.64
N ALA A 55 14.67 5.42 -5.80
CA ALA A 55 14.59 4.43 -6.88
C ALA A 55 15.21 3.09 -6.49
N THR A 56 16.37 3.12 -5.84
CA THR A 56 17.00 1.91 -5.28
C THR A 56 16.09 1.24 -4.25
N ARG A 57 15.48 2.02 -3.36
CA ARG A 57 14.57 1.48 -2.34
C ARG A 57 13.32 0.86 -2.97
N ILE A 58 12.76 1.50 -3.99
CA ILE A 58 11.60 1.01 -4.74
C ILE A 58 11.89 -0.33 -5.41
N ILE A 59 13.05 -0.47 -6.07
CA ILE A 59 13.42 -1.71 -6.79
C ILE A 59 13.72 -2.85 -5.81
N ASN A 60 14.48 -2.57 -4.75
CA ASN A 60 14.78 -3.58 -3.74
C ASN A 60 13.54 -4.04 -2.98
N GLY A 61 12.51 -3.20 -2.90
CA GLY A 61 11.30 -3.48 -2.13
C GLY A 61 11.59 -3.62 -0.64
N SER A 62 10.79 -4.42 0.04
CA SER A 62 10.80 -4.52 1.51
C SER A 62 10.70 -5.96 2.03
N TYR A 63 10.80 -6.97 1.17
CA TYR A 63 10.76 -8.37 1.62
C TYR A 63 12.06 -8.78 2.31
N PRO A 64 11.99 -9.46 3.49
CA PRO A 64 13.16 -9.84 4.28
C PRO A 64 14.29 -10.55 3.53
N PRO A 65 14.04 -11.54 2.64
CA PRO A 65 15.14 -12.29 2.00
C PRO A 65 16.08 -11.44 1.16
N VAL A 66 15.61 -10.30 0.62
CA VAL A 66 16.46 -9.37 -0.11
C VAL A 66 17.53 -8.74 0.81
N TYR A 67 17.21 -8.55 2.08
CA TYR A 67 18.09 -7.90 3.06
C TYR A 67 18.85 -8.90 3.94
N ASP A 68 18.14 -9.85 4.54
CA ASP A 68 18.70 -10.80 5.50
C ASP A 68 19.60 -11.84 4.81
N GLN A 69 19.16 -12.33 3.65
CA GLN A 69 19.88 -13.32 2.86
C GLN A 69 20.67 -12.70 1.70
N ARG A 70 20.53 -11.39 1.49
CA ARG A 70 21.17 -10.64 0.41
C ARG A 70 20.92 -11.24 -0.97
N ILE A 71 19.70 -11.76 -1.18
CA ILE A 71 19.31 -12.28 -2.48
C ILE A 71 19.02 -11.11 -3.42
N ASP A 72 19.55 -11.21 -4.65
CA ASP A 72 19.31 -10.23 -5.69
C ASP A 72 17.78 -10.09 -5.95
N PRO A 73 17.21 -8.89 -5.91
CA PRO A 73 15.80 -8.65 -6.22
C PRO A 73 15.38 -9.23 -7.57
N ASP A 74 16.23 -9.13 -8.61
CA ASP A 74 15.97 -9.67 -9.94
C ASP A 74 15.86 -11.21 -9.96
N LEU A 75 16.43 -11.88 -8.98
CA LEU A 75 16.29 -13.32 -8.80
C LEU A 75 15.12 -13.65 -7.87
N TRP A 76 14.96 -12.90 -6.77
CA TRP A 76 14.02 -13.24 -5.71
C TRP A 76 12.56 -13.01 -6.13
N TYR A 77 12.22 -11.82 -6.66
CA TYR A 77 10.84 -11.49 -7.00
C TYR A 77 10.21 -12.38 -8.07
N PRO A 78 10.87 -12.70 -9.20
CA PRO A 78 10.30 -13.62 -10.17
C PRO A 78 10.02 -15.00 -9.60
N ASN A 79 10.92 -15.52 -8.75
CA ASN A 79 10.72 -16.81 -8.08
C ASN A 79 9.61 -16.76 -7.05
N TYR A 80 9.48 -15.66 -6.30
CA TYR A 80 8.39 -15.45 -5.36
C TYR A 80 7.03 -15.42 -6.08
N ILE A 81 6.90 -14.65 -7.18
CA ILE A 81 5.69 -14.59 -7.99
C ILE A 81 5.31 -15.98 -8.49
N ARG A 82 6.28 -16.70 -9.07
CA ARG A 82 6.07 -18.03 -9.59
C ARG A 82 5.59 -19.02 -8.51
N THR A 83 6.27 -19.06 -7.39
CA THR A 83 5.92 -19.96 -6.28
C THR A 83 4.59 -19.60 -5.64
N TYR A 84 4.26 -18.30 -5.52
CA TYR A 84 2.96 -17.83 -5.07
C TYR A 84 1.85 -18.29 -6.02
N VAL A 85 1.99 -18.04 -7.32
CA VAL A 85 1.00 -18.43 -8.32
C VAL A 85 0.83 -19.96 -8.36
N GLU A 86 1.93 -20.72 -8.32
CA GLU A 86 1.88 -22.18 -8.38
C GLU A 86 1.31 -22.82 -7.11
N ARG A 87 1.61 -22.29 -5.93
CA ARG A 87 1.23 -22.90 -4.66
C ARG A 87 -0.11 -22.36 -4.14
N ASP A 88 -0.20 -21.06 -3.95
CA ASP A 88 -1.30 -20.45 -3.20
C ASP A 88 -2.52 -20.25 -4.08
N VAL A 89 -2.32 -19.85 -5.34
CA VAL A 89 -3.40 -19.62 -6.29
C VAL A 89 -4.06 -20.93 -6.76
N ARG A 90 -3.30 -22.00 -6.97
CA ARG A 90 -3.86 -23.30 -7.33
C ARG A 90 -4.78 -23.91 -6.28
N GLN A 91 -4.52 -23.62 -4.99
CA GLN A 91 -5.36 -24.12 -3.89
C GLN A 91 -6.70 -23.41 -3.80
N LEU A 92 -6.83 -22.24 -4.41
CA LEU A 92 -8.06 -21.48 -4.43
C LEU A 92 -8.97 -22.03 -5.52
N LYS A 93 -10.09 -22.64 -5.11
CA LYS A 93 -11.14 -23.15 -6.02
C LYS A 93 -11.48 -22.07 -7.05
N ASN A 94 -11.35 -22.38 -8.35
CA ASN A 94 -11.75 -21.59 -9.53
C ASN A 94 -10.65 -20.82 -10.28
N ILE A 95 -9.34 -21.00 -10.01
CA ILE A 95 -8.30 -20.47 -10.88
C ILE A 95 -7.69 -21.64 -11.66
N SER A 96 -8.31 -21.96 -12.78
CA SER A 96 -7.86 -23.06 -13.68
C SER A 96 -6.78 -22.59 -14.66
N ASP A 97 -6.77 -21.31 -15.01
CA ASP A 97 -5.80 -20.72 -15.94
C ASP A 97 -4.80 -19.82 -15.21
N LEU A 98 -3.65 -20.39 -14.87
CA LEU A 98 -2.56 -19.67 -14.18
C LEU A 98 -1.89 -18.61 -15.07
N ASN A 99 -1.89 -18.80 -16.39
CA ASN A 99 -1.30 -17.83 -17.32
C ASN A 99 -2.16 -16.55 -17.36
N THR A 100 -3.47 -16.70 -17.41
CA THR A 100 -4.40 -15.56 -17.33
C THR A 100 -4.31 -14.87 -15.98
N PHE A 101 -4.11 -15.62 -14.89
CA PHE A 101 -3.89 -15.00 -13.57
C PHE A 101 -2.54 -14.25 -13.47
N ASP A 102 -1.44 -14.79 -14.02
CA ASP A 102 -0.15 -14.08 -14.09
C ASP A 102 -0.28 -12.77 -14.89
N ARG A 103 -0.97 -12.82 -16.03
CA ARG A 103 -1.30 -11.62 -16.80
C ARG A 103 -2.12 -10.63 -15.99
N PHE A 104 -3.12 -11.11 -15.23
CA PHE A 104 -3.98 -10.27 -14.38
C PHE A 104 -3.17 -9.53 -13.30
N ILE A 105 -2.26 -10.20 -12.58
CA ILE A 105 -1.45 -9.55 -11.55
C ILE A 105 -0.50 -8.50 -12.15
N ARG A 106 0.04 -8.73 -13.36
CA ARG A 106 0.84 -7.73 -14.10
C ARG A 106 0.00 -6.51 -14.50
N LEU A 107 -1.24 -6.71 -14.93
CA LEU A 107 -2.19 -5.64 -15.21
C LEU A 107 -2.54 -4.85 -13.94
N CYS A 108 -2.63 -5.50 -12.78
CA CYS A 108 -2.77 -4.84 -11.48
C CYS A 108 -1.56 -3.96 -11.17
N ALA A 109 -0.34 -4.45 -11.40
CA ALA A 109 0.89 -3.67 -11.19
C ALA A 109 0.92 -2.40 -12.06
N GLY A 110 0.50 -2.49 -13.32
CA GLY A 110 0.36 -1.34 -14.22
C GLY A 110 -0.70 -0.32 -13.80
N ARG A 111 -1.56 -0.68 -12.83
CA ARG A 111 -2.62 0.19 -12.27
C ARG A 111 -2.37 0.57 -10.81
N SER A 112 -1.18 0.33 -10.30
CA SER A 112 -0.80 0.75 -8.95
C SER A 112 -0.95 2.25 -8.78
N GLY A 113 -1.55 2.70 -7.66
CA GLY A 113 -1.84 4.10 -7.40
C GLY A 113 -3.02 4.68 -8.19
N GLN A 114 -3.77 3.86 -8.94
CA GLN A 114 -4.87 4.32 -9.78
C GLN A 114 -6.23 3.81 -9.28
N LEU A 115 -7.31 4.49 -9.68
CA LEU A 115 -8.68 4.05 -9.39
C LEU A 115 -8.92 2.65 -9.98
N LEU A 116 -9.39 1.73 -9.14
CA LEU A 116 -9.65 0.34 -9.53
C LEU A 116 -10.97 0.20 -10.29
N ASN A 117 -10.91 0.27 -11.60
CA ASN A 117 -12.04 -0.08 -12.46
C ASN A 117 -12.01 -1.59 -12.78
N LEU A 118 -12.80 -2.36 -12.03
CA LEU A 118 -12.85 -3.82 -12.19
C LEU A 118 -13.32 -4.26 -13.59
N SER A 119 -14.22 -3.54 -14.22
CA SER A 119 -14.71 -3.90 -15.56
C SER A 119 -13.63 -3.71 -16.63
N SER A 120 -12.85 -2.61 -16.55
CA SER A 120 -11.73 -2.39 -17.45
C SER A 120 -10.62 -3.44 -17.22
N LEU A 121 -10.29 -3.70 -15.96
CA LEU A 121 -9.27 -4.70 -15.60
C LEU A 121 -9.66 -6.10 -16.08
N ALA A 122 -10.94 -6.48 -15.93
CA ALA A 122 -11.48 -7.76 -16.39
C ALA A 122 -11.37 -7.90 -17.91
N LEU A 123 -11.77 -6.85 -18.66
CA LEU A 123 -11.68 -6.81 -20.12
C LEU A 123 -10.24 -7.03 -20.58
N ASP A 124 -9.29 -6.29 -20.02
CA ASP A 124 -7.88 -6.38 -20.40
C ASP A 124 -7.24 -7.73 -20.01
N ALA A 125 -7.75 -8.36 -18.94
CA ALA A 125 -7.33 -9.69 -18.53
C ALA A 125 -7.99 -10.82 -19.35
N GLY A 126 -9.10 -10.53 -20.04
CA GLY A 126 -9.89 -11.54 -20.78
C GLY A 126 -10.73 -12.41 -19.86
N VAL A 127 -11.26 -11.85 -18.75
CA VAL A 127 -12.14 -12.53 -17.80
C VAL A 127 -13.39 -11.68 -17.53
N ASP A 128 -14.39 -12.24 -16.86
CA ASP A 128 -15.54 -11.47 -16.41
C ASP A 128 -15.22 -10.64 -15.13
N SER A 129 -16.04 -9.62 -14.86
CA SER A 129 -15.84 -8.73 -13.71
C SER A 129 -15.98 -9.42 -12.35
N LYS A 130 -16.77 -10.50 -12.25
CA LYS A 130 -16.93 -11.29 -11.03
C LYS A 130 -15.65 -12.04 -10.73
N THR A 131 -15.05 -12.65 -11.76
CA THR A 131 -13.76 -13.34 -11.69
C THR A 131 -12.65 -12.35 -11.31
N ALA A 132 -12.56 -11.18 -11.97
CA ALA A 132 -11.60 -10.16 -11.62
C ALA A 132 -11.75 -9.68 -10.15
N GLY A 133 -12.98 -9.48 -9.68
CA GLY A 133 -13.27 -9.15 -8.28
C GLY A 133 -12.82 -10.24 -7.30
N ALA A 134 -13.08 -11.50 -7.62
CA ALA A 134 -12.62 -12.63 -6.82
C ALA A 134 -11.08 -12.71 -6.78
N TRP A 135 -10.41 -12.48 -7.91
CA TRP A 135 -8.95 -12.47 -7.98
C TRP A 135 -8.31 -11.31 -7.21
N ILE A 136 -8.90 -10.11 -7.24
CA ILE A 136 -8.47 -9.01 -6.36
C ILE A 136 -8.58 -9.43 -4.89
N SER A 137 -9.69 -10.06 -4.48
CA SER A 137 -9.85 -10.53 -3.11
C SER A 137 -8.80 -11.58 -2.72
N VAL A 138 -8.39 -12.44 -3.66
CA VAL A 138 -7.27 -13.39 -3.46
C VAL A 138 -5.97 -12.64 -3.18
N LEU A 139 -5.63 -11.66 -4.02
CA LEU A 139 -4.42 -10.86 -3.84
C LEU A 139 -4.42 -10.05 -2.53
N GLU A 140 -5.59 -9.53 -2.11
CA GLU A 140 -5.73 -8.82 -0.83
C GLU A 140 -5.55 -9.74 0.37
N ASN A 141 -6.19 -10.90 0.35
CA ASN A 141 -6.08 -11.88 1.44
C ASN A 141 -4.68 -12.50 1.56
N SER A 142 -3.89 -12.43 0.49
CA SER A 142 -2.48 -12.85 0.47
C SER A 142 -1.52 -11.70 0.79
N PHE A 143 -2.02 -10.53 1.16
CA PHE A 143 -1.23 -9.32 1.46
C PHE A 143 -0.27 -8.92 0.33
N LEU A 144 -0.65 -9.15 -0.93
CA LEU A 144 0.08 -8.64 -2.09
C LEU A 144 -0.39 -7.24 -2.46
N VAL A 145 -1.71 -7.03 -2.41
CA VAL A 145 -2.34 -5.75 -2.70
C VAL A 145 -3.31 -5.33 -1.60
N PHE A 146 -3.69 -4.07 -1.59
CA PHE A 146 -4.79 -3.55 -0.80
C PHE A 146 -5.53 -2.46 -1.56
N ARG A 147 -6.79 -2.24 -1.20
CA ARG A 147 -7.58 -1.12 -1.67
C ARG A 147 -7.52 0.03 -0.67
N LEU A 148 -7.14 1.20 -1.15
CA LEU A 148 -7.30 2.44 -0.40
C LEU A 148 -8.67 3.02 -0.77
N TYR A 149 -9.53 3.19 0.23
CA TYR A 149 -10.89 3.68 0.03
C TYR A 149 -10.94 5.21 0.05
N PRO A 150 -11.93 5.82 -0.62
CA PRO A 150 -12.11 7.26 -0.57
C PRO A 150 -12.68 7.70 0.78
N PHE A 151 -12.24 8.86 1.22
CA PHE A 151 -12.71 9.51 2.45
C PHE A 151 -14.12 10.08 2.25
N HIS A 152 -15.09 9.58 3.00
CA HIS A 152 -16.50 9.95 2.90
C HIS A 152 -16.92 10.91 4.00
N ARG A 153 -16.47 12.16 3.96
CA ARG A 153 -17.10 13.26 4.70
C ARG A 153 -17.86 14.18 3.75
N ASN A 154 -19.04 14.60 4.17
CA ASN A 154 -19.88 15.50 3.36
C ASN A 154 -19.33 16.93 3.42
N PHE A 155 -18.50 17.32 2.46
CA PHE A 155 -18.03 18.68 2.25
C PHE A 155 -18.81 19.39 1.13
N ASN A 156 -20.09 19.05 0.91
CA ASN A 156 -20.91 19.54 -0.20
C ASN A 156 -20.29 19.25 -1.59
N LYS A 157 -19.52 18.17 -1.71
CA LYS A 157 -18.91 17.72 -2.96
C LYS A 157 -19.29 16.28 -3.27
N ARG A 158 -19.48 16.01 -4.56
CA ARG A 158 -19.69 14.64 -5.04
C ARG A 158 -18.34 13.93 -5.10
N ILE A 159 -18.16 12.90 -4.29
CA ILE A 159 -16.91 12.15 -4.11
C ILE A 159 -16.91 10.90 -4.99
N ILE A 160 -15.76 10.54 -5.55
CA ILE A 160 -15.53 9.27 -6.25
C ILE A 160 -15.67 8.13 -5.26
N LYS A 161 -16.39 7.06 -5.65
CA LYS A 161 -16.62 5.89 -4.78
C LYS A 161 -15.66 4.73 -5.02
N MET A 162 -14.99 4.70 -6.19
CA MET A 162 -14.05 3.63 -6.54
C MET A 162 -12.79 3.75 -5.68
N PRO A 163 -12.29 2.64 -5.09
CA PRO A 163 -11.00 2.64 -4.37
C PRO A 163 -9.83 2.77 -5.35
N LYS A 164 -8.67 3.15 -4.84
CA LYS A 164 -7.38 3.00 -5.52
C LYS A 164 -6.75 1.65 -5.16
N LEU A 165 -5.96 1.07 -6.08
CA LEU A 165 -5.23 -0.18 -5.88
C LEU A 165 -3.76 0.11 -5.57
N TYR A 166 -3.23 -0.53 -4.53
CA TYR A 166 -1.82 -0.46 -4.16
C TYR A 166 -1.26 -1.83 -3.83
N PHE A 167 0.05 -1.98 -3.97
CA PHE A 167 0.79 -3.15 -3.53
C PHE A 167 1.45 -2.87 -2.17
N TYR A 168 1.58 -3.90 -1.34
CA TYR A 168 2.35 -3.79 -0.09
C TYR A 168 3.85 -3.65 -0.31
N ASP A 169 4.33 -3.99 -1.52
CA ASP A 169 5.76 -3.98 -1.85
C ASP A 169 6.00 -3.47 -3.28
N THR A 170 6.92 -2.50 -3.41
CA THR A 170 7.24 -1.87 -4.69
C THR A 170 8.23 -2.66 -5.54
N GLY A 171 9.10 -3.48 -4.93
CA GLY A 171 9.97 -4.40 -5.67
C GLY A 171 9.16 -5.44 -6.44
N LEU A 172 8.07 -5.92 -5.83
CA LEU A 172 7.11 -6.78 -6.52
C LEU A 172 6.48 -6.06 -7.72
N VAL A 173 6.07 -4.78 -7.58
CA VAL A 173 5.54 -3.97 -8.70
C VAL A 173 6.57 -3.85 -9.80
N CYS A 174 7.82 -3.50 -9.47
CA CYS A 174 8.91 -3.38 -10.45
C CYS A 174 9.14 -4.68 -11.21
N SER A 175 9.22 -5.79 -10.49
CA SER A 175 9.40 -7.12 -11.10
C SER A 175 8.25 -7.50 -12.05
N LEU A 176 7.00 -7.28 -11.65
CA LEU A 176 5.82 -7.52 -12.48
C LEU A 176 5.80 -6.66 -13.76
N LEU A 177 6.33 -5.43 -13.69
CA LEU A 177 6.44 -4.51 -14.81
C LEU A 177 7.72 -4.70 -15.64
N GLY A 178 8.64 -5.59 -15.22
CA GLY A 178 9.91 -5.81 -15.91
C GLY A 178 10.95 -4.71 -15.70
N ILE A 179 10.80 -3.88 -14.66
CA ILE A 179 11.73 -2.81 -14.28
C ILE A 179 12.83 -3.41 -13.40
N LYS A 180 14.10 -3.36 -13.87
CA LYS A 180 15.22 -4.04 -13.23
C LYS A 180 16.23 -3.13 -12.55
N ASN A 181 16.29 -1.87 -12.93
CA ASN A 181 17.30 -0.94 -12.45
C ASN A 181 16.79 0.51 -12.35
N ASN A 182 17.53 1.34 -11.62
CA ASN A 182 17.19 2.74 -11.37
C ASN A 182 17.03 3.54 -12.67
N SER A 183 17.84 3.28 -13.70
CA SER A 183 17.76 4.00 -14.98
C SER A 183 16.43 3.72 -15.67
N GLN A 184 15.99 2.46 -15.70
CA GLN A 184 14.69 2.08 -16.25
C GLN A 184 13.55 2.69 -15.44
N LEU A 185 13.62 2.61 -14.10
CA LEU A 185 12.59 3.15 -13.23
C LEU A 185 12.45 4.67 -13.35
N ASN A 186 13.57 5.41 -13.36
CA ASN A 186 13.56 6.87 -13.44
C ASN A 186 12.98 7.40 -14.77
N LEU A 187 13.05 6.62 -15.83
CA LEU A 187 12.46 6.94 -17.14
C LEU A 187 11.06 6.34 -17.33
N HIS A 188 10.60 5.52 -16.37
CA HIS A 188 9.34 4.82 -16.53
C HIS A 188 8.14 5.76 -16.33
N PRO A 189 7.11 5.73 -17.21
CA PRO A 189 5.95 6.63 -17.09
C PRO A 189 5.21 6.51 -15.76
N LEU A 190 5.27 5.34 -15.10
CA LEU A 190 4.63 5.09 -13.81
C LEU A 190 5.53 5.41 -12.60
N TYR A 191 6.70 6.06 -12.78
CA TYR A 191 7.59 6.35 -11.65
C TYR A 191 6.86 7.08 -10.50
N GLY A 192 6.09 8.11 -10.82
CA GLY A 192 5.28 8.84 -9.83
C GLY A 192 4.30 7.94 -9.08
N ASN A 193 3.57 7.08 -9.78
CA ASN A 193 2.63 6.14 -9.19
C ASN A 193 3.32 5.08 -8.31
N ILE A 194 4.50 4.59 -8.72
CA ILE A 194 5.27 3.60 -7.94
C ILE A 194 5.86 4.26 -6.69
N PHE A 195 6.31 5.52 -6.78
CA PHE A 195 6.73 6.29 -5.61
C PHE A 195 5.54 6.56 -4.67
N GLU A 196 4.38 6.94 -5.19
CA GLU A 196 3.14 7.06 -4.41
C GLU A 196 2.82 5.73 -3.72
N ASN A 197 2.94 4.60 -4.43
CA ASN A 197 2.74 3.28 -3.85
C ASN A 197 3.71 2.99 -2.70
N LEU A 198 4.99 3.36 -2.82
CA LEU A 198 5.95 3.23 -1.71
C LEU A 198 5.42 3.92 -0.45
N ILE A 199 5.04 5.18 -0.56
CA ILE A 199 4.61 5.99 0.59
C ILE A 199 3.26 5.52 1.15
N VAL A 200 2.29 5.23 0.27
CA VAL A 200 0.97 4.73 0.71
C VAL A 200 1.08 3.38 1.40
N SER A 201 1.95 2.49 0.90
CA SER A 201 2.19 1.20 1.55
C SER A 201 2.86 1.36 2.92
N GLU A 202 3.78 2.31 3.08
CA GLU A 202 4.38 2.63 4.40
C GLU A 202 3.31 3.05 5.41
N PHE A 203 2.42 3.96 5.02
CA PHE A 203 1.32 4.39 5.89
C PHE A 203 0.39 3.23 6.23
N LYS A 204 0.07 2.37 5.25
CA LYS A 204 -0.77 1.18 5.49
C LYS A 204 -0.12 0.18 6.44
N LYS A 205 1.16 -0.11 6.28
CA LYS A 205 1.94 -0.94 7.20
C LYS A 205 1.97 -0.34 8.60
N TYR A 206 2.19 0.96 8.69
CA TYR A 206 2.25 1.67 9.96
C TYR A 206 0.96 1.53 10.77
N VAL A 207 -0.18 1.77 10.12
CA VAL A 207 -1.51 1.60 10.73
C VAL A 207 -1.75 0.16 11.17
N LEU A 208 -1.41 -0.84 10.34
CA LEU A 208 -1.65 -2.25 10.65
C LEU A 208 -0.72 -2.79 11.74
N ASN A 209 0.57 -2.40 11.74
CA ASN A 209 1.57 -2.91 12.68
C ASN A 209 1.36 -2.39 14.11
N ARG A 210 0.78 -1.22 14.28
CA ARG A 210 0.64 -0.57 15.58
C ARG A 210 -0.76 -0.62 16.17
N SER A 211 -1.74 -1.20 15.44
CA SER A 211 -3.15 -1.26 15.87
C SER A 211 -3.70 0.10 16.31
N PHE A 212 -3.29 1.16 15.61
CA PHE A 212 -3.74 2.52 15.94
C PHE A 212 -5.23 2.69 15.68
N ASN A 213 -5.82 3.61 16.42
CA ASN A 213 -7.16 4.12 16.16
C ASN A 213 -7.21 5.06 14.94
N GLU A 214 -6.15 5.12 14.15
CA GLU A 214 -6.03 5.91 12.94
C GLU A 214 -6.31 5.04 11.73
N ASP A 215 -6.89 5.63 10.69
CA ASP A 215 -7.08 4.98 9.39
C ASP A 215 -6.62 5.92 8.28
N ILE A 216 -6.38 5.37 7.10
CA ILE A 216 -5.95 6.13 5.94
C ILE A 216 -6.94 5.98 4.79
N PHE A 217 -7.19 7.09 4.12
CA PHE A 217 -8.08 7.19 2.97
C PHE A 217 -7.41 8.06 1.90
N PHE A 218 -7.91 8.08 0.68
CA PHE A 218 -7.66 9.18 -0.25
C PHE A 218 -8.91 10.04 -0.39
N TRP A 219 -8.78 11.22 -0.95
CA TRP A 219 -9.96 12.02 -1.29
C TRP A 219 -9.88 12.48 -2.74
N ARG A 220 -11.00 12.38 -3.46
CA ARG A 220 -11.11 12.88 -4.83
C ARG A 220 -12.55 13.28 -5.13
N ASP A 221 -12.72 14.51 -5.66
CA ASP A 221 -14.03 14.96 -6.17
C ASP A 221 -14.22 14.55 -7.64
N ASN A 222 -15.44 14.78 -8.14
CA ASN A 222 -15.80 14.47 -9.52
C ASN A 222 -15.22 15.46 -10.55
N VAL A 223 -14.60 16.54 -10.11
CA VAL A 223 -13.93 17.53 -10.97
C VAL A 223 -12.45 17.21 -11.14
N GLY A 224 -11.91 16.35 -10.29
CA GLY A 224 -10.52 15.85 -10.38
C GLY A 224 -9.56 16.43 -9.35
N HIS A 225 -10.04 17.24 -8.37
CA HIS A 225 -9.21 17.60 -7.24
C HIS A 225 -8.99 16.37 -6.37
N GLU A 226 -7.77 16.16 -5.93
CA GLU A 226 -7.36 14.97 -5.20
C GLU A 226 -6.44 15.32 -4.04
N ILE A 227 -6.51 14.50 -2.98
CA ILE A 227 -5.53 14.39 -1.91
C ILE A 227 -5.11 12.93 -1.85
N ASP A 228 -3.82 12.66 -1.96
CA ASP A 228 -3.29 11.30 -2.07
C ASP A 228 -3.58 10.48 -0.83
N ILE A 229 -3.43 11.07 0.37
CA ILE A 229 -3.78 10.43 1.65
C ILE A 229 -4.47 11.44 2.59
N ILE A 230 -5.50 10.98 3.26
CA ILE A 230 -6.06 11.58 4.47
C ILE A 230 -5.75 10.63 5.64
N ILE A 231 -4.98 11.07 6.62
CA ILE A 231 -4.84 10.35 7.89
C ILE A 231 -5.99 10.81 8.78
N ASP A 232 -6.89 9.86 9.11
CA ASP A 232 -8.05 10.10 9.97
C ASP A 232 -7.71 9.73 11.42
N ARG A 233 -7.72 10.75 12.30
CA ARG A 233 -7.49 10.63 13.75
C ARG A 233 -8.78 10.78 14.56
N LYS A 234 -9.93 10.51 13.97
CA LYS A 234 -11.27 10.71 14.54
C LYS A 234 -11.62 12.18 14.78
N ASP A 235 -10.79 12.90 15.52
CA ASP A 235 -11.03 14.31 15.89
C ASP A 235 -10.34 15.30 14.95
N SER A 236 -9.35 14.84 14.18
CA SER A 236 -8.58 15.67 13.24
C SER A 236 -8.19 14.87 11.99
N PHE A 237 -7.88 15.59 10.91
CA PHE A 237 -7.45 15.03 9.63
C PHE A 237 -6.14 15.68 9.20
N ILE A 238 -5.23 14.86 8.69
CA ILE A 238 -4.01 15.36 8.07
C ILE A 238 -4.06 14.99 6.58
N PRO A 239 -4.31 15.96 5.70
CA PRO A 239 -4.17 15.75 4.27
C PRO A 239 -2.69 15.67 3.90
N VAL A 240 -2.33 14.68 3.10
CA VAL A 240 -0.95 14.43 2.65
C VAL A 240 -0.92 14.32 1.15
N GLU A 241 -0.07 15.12 0.51
CA GLU A 241 0.30 15.01 -0.90
C GLU A 241 1.62 14.28 -1.04
N ILE A 242 1.76 13.48 -2.10
CA ILE A 242 2.95 12.68 -2.35
C ILE A 242 3.57 13.11 -3.70
N LYS A 243 4.84 13.48 -3.69
CA LYS A 243 5.53 13.98 -4.88
C LYS A 243 6.90 13.31 -5.02
N SER A 244 7.13 12.61 -6.13
CA SER A 244 8.39 11.90 -6.37
C SER A 244 9.59 12.81 -6.66
N GLY A 245 9.35 14.10 -6.91
CA GLY A 245 10.41 15.09 -7.14
C GLY A 245 11.27 15.32 -5.91
N LYS A 246 12.57 15.54 -6.12
CA LYS A 246 13.55 15.82 -5.06
C LYS A 246 13.65 17.31 -4.71
N THR A 247 13.23 18.20 -5.59
CA THR A 247 13.25 19.65 -5.42
C THR A 247 11.84 20.14 -5.10
N LEU A 248 11.71 20.91 -4.04
CA LEU A 248 10.44 21.51 -3.66
C LEU A 248 9.96 22.52 -4.69
N ALA A 249 8.66 22.48 -4.97
CA ALA A 249 7.98 23.45 -5.82
C ALA A 249 6.63 23.84 -5.20
N ASP A 250 6.21 25.08 -5.39
CA ASP A 250 4.95 25.60 -4.87
C ASP A 250 3.73 24.79 -5.33
N GLU A 251 3.82 24.17 -6.50
CA GLU A 251 2.78 23.32 -7.05
C GLU A 251 2.51 22.06 -6.19
N PHE A 252 3.48 21.63 -5.37
CA PHE A 252 3.29 20.48 -4.48
C PHE A 252 2.20 20.71 -3.44
N PHE A 253 1.90 21.96 -3.13
CA PHE A 253 0.88 22.33 -2.16
C PHE A 253 -0.52 22.58 -2.77
N LYS A 254 -0.70 22.47 -4.07
CA LYS A 254 -1.98 22.80 -4.73
C LYS A 254 -3.17 22.04 -4.12
N GLY A 255 -3.04 20.74 -3.92
CA GLY A 255 -4.07 19.91 -3.30
C GLY A 255 -4.33 20.32 -1.85
N ILE A 256 -3.26 20.50 -1.06
CA ILE A 256 -3.36 20.96 0.34
C ILE A 256 -4.07 22.30 0.42
N ASN A 257 -3.67 23.28 -0.40
CA ASN A 257 -4.29 24.60 -0.43
C ASN A 257 -5.79 24.56 -0.81
N TYR A 258 -6.14 23.67 -1.74
CA TYR A 258 -7.53 23.44 -2.11
C TYR A 258 -8.32 22.82 -0.95
N TRP A 259 -7.76 21.79 -0.31
CA TRP A 259 -8.35 21.12 0.84
C TRP A 259 -8.57 22.08 2.02
N GLN A 260 -7.58 22.91 2.33
CA GLN A 260 -7.67 23.95 3.38
C GLN A 260 -8.83 24.92 3.12
N LYS A 261 -9.00 25.38 1.86
CA LYS A 261 -10.13 26.23 1.48
C LYS A 261 -11.49 25.50 1.60
N LEU A 262 -11.52 24.20 1.29
CA LEU A 262 -12.75 23.42 1.34
C LEU A 262 -13.19 23.12 2.78
N THR A 263 -12.25 22.86 3.68
CA THR A 263 -12.50 22.34 5.02
C THR A 263 -12.34 23.38 6.14
N GLY A 264 -11.63 24.46 5.88
CA GLY A 264 -11.21 25.44 6.90
C GLY A 264 -10.04 24.99 7.78
N LEU A 265 -9.54 23.76 7.58
CA LEU A 265 -8.41 23.23 8.34
C LEU A 265 -7.09 23.80 7.83
N GLN A 266 -6.16 24.12 8.74
CA GLN A 266 -4.85 24.69 8.38
C GLN A 266 -3.73 23.63 8.28
N SER A 267 -3.97 22.39 8.74
CA SER A 267 -2.98 21.30 8.67
C SER A 267 -2.79 20.78 7.25
N GLY A 268 -1.62 20.21 6.99
CA GLY A 268 -1.32 19.50 5.76
C GLY A 268 0.16 19.18 5.62
N ALA A 269 0.46 18.10 4.92
CA ALA A 269 1.83 17.69 4.69
C ALA A 269 2.07 17.31 3.22
N VAL A 270 3.30 17.55 2.76
CA VAL A 270 3.81 17.03 1.49
C VAL A 270 4.92 16.04 1.81
N VAL A 271 4.78 14.79 1.38
CA VAL A 271 5.87 13.81 1.38
C VAL A 271 6.53 13.85 0.02
N TYR A 272 7.85 14.04 -0.03
CA TYR A 272 8.56 14.20 -1.29
C TYR A 272 9.84 13.34 -1.37
N GLY A 273 10.38 13.20 -2.58
CA GLY A 273 11.56 12.37 -2.86
C GLY A 273 12.91 12.95 -2.40
N GLY A 274 12.92 14.11 -1.73
CA GLY A 274 14.13 14.71 -1.16
C GLY A 274 14.39 14.26 0.29
N ASP A 275 15.48 14.73 0.87
CA ASP A 275 16.01 14.21 2.14
C ASP A 275 15.73 15.12 3.35
N GLU A 276 15.28 16.36 3.13
CA GLU A 276 15.12 17.35 4.20
C GLU A 276 13.66 17.46 4.65
N ASN A 277 13.47 17.79 5.93
CA ASN A 277 12.15 18.09 6.49
C ASN A 277 12.03 19.60 6.74
N TYR A 278 10.85 20.16 6.46
CA TYR A 278 10.57 21.58 6.70
C TYR A 278 9.21 21.73 7.40
N SER A 279 9.12 22.75 8.28
CA SER A 279 7.86 23.16 8.91
C SER A 279 7.62 24.63 8.62
N TYR A 280 6.44 24.95 8.12
CA TYR A 280 6.02 26.31 7.83
C TYR A 280 5.24 26.91 9.01
N SER A 281 5.31 28.23 9.16
CA SER A 281 4.58 28.96 10.23
C SER A 281 3.06 28.83 10.13
N ASP A 282 2.52 28.49 8.98
CA ASP A 282 1.10 28.27 8.72
C ASP A 282 0.61 26.84 9.01
N GLY A 283 1.47 26.00 9.61
CA GLY A 283 1.14 24.62 9.99
C GLY A 283 1.36 23.58 8.90
N ARG A 284 1.73 24.00 7.68
CA ARG A 284 2.11 23.04 6.62
C ARG A 284 3.48 22.43 6.91
N LYS A 285 3.66 21.17 6.49
CA LYS A 285 4.91 20.43 6.66
C LYS A 285 5.38 19.85 5.33
N VAL A 286 6.68 19.75 5.17
CA VAL A 286 7.33 18.95 4.12
C VAL A 286 8.13 17.88 4.80
N ILE A 287 7.89 16.66 4.43
CA ILE A 287 8.47 15.47 5.05
C ILE A 287 9.24 14.69 3.98
N SER A 288 10.49 14.38 4.29
CA SER A 288 11.26 13.44 3.48
C SER A 288 10.56 12.09 3.41
N TRP A 289 10.61 11.44 2.26
CA TRP A 289 10.12 10.07 2.09
C TRP A 289 10.68 9.08 3.11
N ARG A 290 11.81 9.39 3.75
CA ARG A 290 12.47 8.58 4.78
C ARG A 290 11.83 8.70 6.16
N ASN A 291 11.10 9.78 6.41
CA ASN A 291 10.62 10.17 7.74
C ASN A 291 9.08 10.16 7.83
N THR A 292 8.43 9.33 7.03
CA THR A 292 6.96 9.26 6.95
C THR A 292 6.30 8.90 8.28
N ASP A 293 6.99 8.16 9.15
CA ASP A 293 6.56 7.79 10.49
C ASP A 293 6.35 9.00 11.42
N THR A 294 7.03 10.11 11.16
CA THR A 294 6.87 11.35 11.94
C THR A 294 5.46 11.94 11.86
N LEU A 295 4.70 11.62 10.81
CA LEU A 295 3.31 12.04 10.67
C LEU A 295 2.35 11.31 11.62
N PHE A 296 2.74 10.17 12.17
CA PHE A 296 1.94 9.38 13.12
C PHE A 296 2.36 9.60 14.58
N ASN A 297 3.55 10.11 14.83
CA ASN A 297 4.11 10.29 16.16
C ASN A 297 3.84 11.70 16.77
N GLN A 298 2.81 12.44 16.28
CA GLN A 298 2.49 13.80 16.70
C GLN A 298 1.29 13.89 17.61
#